data_9f0c27fd50a129517339255b93b3ed84
#
_entry.id   9f0c27fd50a129517339255b93b3ed84
#
_cell.length_a   1.000
_cell.length_b   1.000
_cell.length_c   1.000
_cell.angle_alpha   90.00
_cell.angle_beta   90.00
_cell.angle_gamma   90.00
#
_symmetry.space_group_name_H-M   'P 1'
#
loop_
_entity.id
_entity.type
_entity.pdbx_description
1 polymer ?
#
loop_
_entity_poly.entity_id
_entity_poly.type
_entity_poly.pdbx_seq_one_letter_code
_entity_poly.pdbx_strand_id
1 'polypeptide(L)'
;ARATFARDAQDAAPALESDWREFRARLLARERDVAPEDERERNAAVSEANLKVLETQNPRLAAAAPWAHVIGAPEKGCLLVAADHEFRMSQQYFHQAVILVLEHHEQGSMGVILNRPTQYDMGYVSGEVDGPFAKNALYFGGDVGDGTVSFLHGREDVKGSVEVLPGVYLGGYDSA
;
A
#
# COMPACT_ATOMS: atom_id res chain seq x y z
N ALA A 1 -35.57 37.03 -10.52
CA ALA A 1 -34.10 37.08 -10.71
C ALA A 1 -33.51 35.76 -10.23
N ARG A 2 -33.14 34.90 -11.19
CA ARG A 2 -32.38 33.68 -10.90
C ARG A 2 -30.89 34.06 -10.92
N ALA A 3 -30.21 33.97 -9.80
CA ALA A 3 -28.78 34.06 -9.75
C ALA A 3 -28.20 32.72 -10.25
N THR A 4 -27.57 32.74 -11.41
CA THR A 4 -26.80 31.64 -11.97
C THR A 4 -25.41 31.73 -11.34
N PHE A 5 -25.09 30.85 -10.40
CA PHE A 5 -23.73 30.65 -9.96
C PHE A 5 -23.03 29.84 -11.04
N ALA A 6 -22.29 30.49 -11.91
CA ALA A 6 -21.25 29.85 -12.69
C ALA A 6 -20.11 29.50 -11.69
N ARG A 7 -20.02 28.25 -11.29
CA ARG A 7 -18.81 27.71 -10.66
C ARG A 7 -17.77 27.64 -11.77
N ASP A 8 -16.72 28.42 -11.61
CA ASP A 8 -15.55 28.36 -12.48
C ASP A 8 -15.01 26.93 -12.49
N ALA A 9 -15.07 26.28 -13.66
CA ALA A 9 -14.57 24.92 -13.88
C ALA A 9 -13.05 24.81 -13.66
N GLN A 10 -12.36 25.92 -13.49
CA GLN A 10 -10.91 25.96 -13.20
C GLN A 10 -10.55 25.66 -11.76
N ASP A 11 -11.46 25.86 -10.78
CA ASP A 11 -11.19 25.49 -9.38
C ASP A 11 -11.44 24.00 -9.07
N ALA A 12 -12.07 23.27 -9.98
CA ALA A 12 -12.32 21.83 -9.81
C ALA A 12 -11.20 20.94 -10.42
N ALA A 13 -10.40 21.46 -11.35
CA ALA A 13 -9.39 20.72 -12.08
C ALA A 13 -8.26 20.14 -11.19
N PRO A 14 -7.71 20.86 -10.19
CA PRO A 14 -6.66 20.32 -9.34
C PRO A 14 -7.10 19.13 -8.48
N ALA A 15 -8.37 19.03 -8.14
CA ALA A 15 -8.91 17.95 -7.33
C ALA A 15 -9.18 16.66 -8.13
N LEU A 16 -9.27 16.75 -9.46
CA LEU A 16 -9.47 15.62 -10.37
C LEU A 16 -8.16 14.98 -10.82
N GLU A 17 -7.05 15.71 -10.76
CA GLU A 17 -5.73 15.23 -11.18
C GLU A 17 -4.88 14.67 -10.02
N SER A 18 -5.20 15.01 -8.76
CA SER A 18 -4.47 14.48 -7.61
C SER A 18 -5.13 13.20 -7.09
N ASP A 19 -4.34 12.18 -6.81
CA ASP A 19 -4.81 10.99 -6.12
C ASP A 19 -5.48 11.40 -4.80
N TRP A 20 -6.68 10.94 -4.58
CA TRP A 20 -7.45 11.13 -3.34
C TRP A 20 -6.61 10.83 -2.08
N ARG A 21 -5.73 9.84 -2.14
CA ARG A 21 -4.84 9.46 -1.05
C ARG A 21 -3.83 10.56 -0.73
N GLU A 22 -3.27 11.18 -1.75
CA GLU A 22 -2.34 12.30 -1.60
C GLU A 22 -3.04 13.54 -1.00
N PHE A 23 -4.24 13.83 -1.48
CA PHE A 23 -5.06 14.91 -0.91
C PHE A 23 -5.35 14.69 0.58
N ARG A 24 -5.78 13.47 0.95
CA ARG A 24 -6.04 13.09 2.34
C ARG A 24 -4.77 13.18 3.19
N ALA A 25 -3.61 12.72 2.69
CA ALA A 25 -2.34 12.82 3.40
C ALA A 25 -1.95 14.28 3.71
N ARG A 26 -2.15 15.18 2.75
CA ARG A 26 -1.90 16.62 2.94
C ARG A 26 -2.87 17.24 3.96
N LEU A 27 -4.12 16.82 3.96
CA LEU A 27 -5.11 17.30 4.92
C LEU A 27 -4.73 16.90 6.35
N LEU A 28 -4.40 15.62 6.56
CA LEU A 28 -3.97 15.11 7.87
C LEU A 28 -2.65 15.71 8.36
N ALA A 29 -1.72 16.03 7.45
CA ALA A 29 -0.51 16.76 7.81
C ALA A 29 -0.85 18.15 8.38
N ARG A 30 -1.79 18.88 7.77
CA ARG A 30 -2.24 20.19 8.27
C ARG A 30 -2.96 20.08 9.62
N GLU A 31 -3.76 19.06 9.85
CA GLU A 31 -4.42 18.82 11.14
C GLU A 31 -3.39 18.58 12.26
N ARG A 32 -2.31 17.87 11.99
CA ARG A 32 -1.20 17.66 12.94
C ARG A 32 -0.52 18.97 13.33
N ASP A 33 -0.36 19.89 12.41
CA ASP A 33 0.26 21.20 12.67
C ASP A 33 -0.61 22.08 13.60
N VAL A 34 -1.90 21.80 13.69
CA VAL A 34 -2.87 22.55 14.53
C VAL A 34 -3.14 21.84 15.87
N ALA A 35 -2.62 20.61 16.06
CA ALA A 35 -2.79 19.85 17.30
C ALA A 35 -2.18 20.54 18.53
N PRO A 36 -2.61 20.20 19.76
CA PRO A 36 -2.03 20.73 21.01
C PRO A 36 -0.50 20.53 21.06
N GLU A 37 0.21 21.47 21.71
CA GLU A 37 1.68 21.54 21.67
C GLU A 37 2.35 20.28 22.23
N ASP A 38 1.82 19.71 23.30
CA ASP A 38 2.32 18.48 23.93
C ASP A 38 2.14 17.23 23.02
N GLU A 39 1.12 17.22 22.20
CA GLU A 39 0.88 16.16 21.21
C GLU A 39 1.77 16.36 19.98
N ARG A 40 1.97 17.60 19.55
CA ARG A 40 2.89 17.93 18.44
C ARG A 40 4.32 17.56 18.78
N GLU A 41 4.81 17.88 19.99
CA GLU A 41 6.17 17.54 20.42
C GLU A 41 6.42 16.03 20.45
N ARG A 42 5.47 15.24 20.99
CA ARG A 42 5.57 13.76 20.98
C ARG A 42 5.60 13.19 19.58
N ASN A 43 4.72 13.66 18.71
CA ASN A 43 4.63 13.21 17.32
C ASN A 43 5.85 13.64 16.50
N ALA A 44 6.40 14.83 16.78
CA ALA A 44 7.60 15.33 16.12
C ALA A 44 8.83 14.47 16.46
N ALA A 45 9.03 14.13 17.73
CA ALA A 45 10.17 13.30 18.14
C ALA A 45 10.14 11.90 17.50
N VAL A 46 8.97 11.25 17.45
CA VAL A 46 8.80 9.94 16.78
C VAL A 46 9.00 10.09 15.28
N SER A 47 8.46 11.14 14.67
CA SER A 47 8.59 11.39 13.23
C SER A 47 10.05 11.65 12.83
N GLU A 48 10.79 12.41 13.62
CA GLU A 48 12.20 12.69 13.36
C GLU A 48 13.07 11.41 13.44
N ALA A 49 12.86 10.58 14.45
CA ALA A 49 13.57 9.32 14.58
C ALA A 49 13.30 8.38 13.39
N ASN A 50 12.03 8.26 12.99
CA ASN A 50 11.63 7.45 11.85
C ASN A 50 12.17 8.01 10.52
N LEU A 51 12.20 9.34 10.36
CA LEU A 51 12.74 9.98 9.18
C LEU A 51 14.24 9.70 9.02
N LYS A 52 15.03 9.77 10.10
CA LYS A 52 16.46 9.41 10.07
C LYS A 52 16.72 7.97 9.63
N VAL A 53 15.88 7.03 10.09
CA VAL A 53 15.94 5.63 9.64
C VAL A 53 15.61 5.55 8.16
N LEU A 54 14.54 6.23 7.72
CA LEU A 54 14.11 6.23 6.33
C LEU A 54 15.14 6.89 5.40
N GLU A 55 15.77 7.98 5.81
CA GLU A 55 16.86 8.64 5.07
C GLU A 55 18.04 7.69 4.80
N THR A 56 18.32 6.83 5.78
CA THR A 56 19.38 5.82 5.62
C THR A 56 18.97 4.70 4.67
N GLN A 57 17.71 4.26 4.73
CA GLN A 57 17.19 3.15 3.94
C GLN A 57 16.77 3.57 2.53
N ASN A 58 16.11 4.71 2.39
CA ASN A 58 15.59 5.20 1.12
C ASN A 58 15.51 6.75 1.11
N PRO A 59 16.59 7.44 0.75
CA PRO A 59 16.65 8.92 0.74
C PRO A 59 15.61 9.58 -0.16
N ARG A 60 15.24 8.92 -1.27
CA ARG A 60 14.22 9.45 -2.20
C ARG A 60 12.85 9.46 -1.56
N LEU A 61 12.50 8.40 -0.84
CA LEU A 61 11.22 8.30 -0.14
C LEU A 61 11.17 9.26 1.07
N ALA A 62 12.29 9.43 1.77
CA ALA A 62 12.39 10.38 2.87
C ALA A 62 12.14 11.84 2.43
N ALA A 63 12.56 12.19 1.21
CA ALA A 63 12.33 13.51 0.63
C ALA A 63 10.88 13.71 0.13
N ALA A 64 10.12 12.64 -0.08
CA ALA A 64 8.75 12.66 -0.59
C ALA A 64 7.75 12.58 0.58
N ALA A 65 7.54 13.65 1.30
CA ALA A 65 6.54 13.68 2.39
C ALA A 65 5.33 14.54 1.98
N PRO A 66 4.13 14.24 2.55
CA PRO A 66 3.70 13.09 3.34
C PRO A 66 3.23 11.93 2.44
N TRP A 67 3.87 10.79 2.54
CA TRP A 67 3.55 9.62 1.70
C TRP A 67 2.76 8.51 2.43
N ALA A 68 2.69 8.55 3.75
CA ALA A 68 1.92 7.59 4.53
C ALA A 68 1.16 8.28 5.68
N HIS A 69 -0.03 7.77 5.97
CA HIS A 69 -0.87 8.21 7.07
C HIS A 69 -1.80 7.09 7.53
N VAL A 70 -2.27 7.18 8.77
CA VAL A 70 -3.26 6.25 9.31
C VAL A 70 -4.64 6.59 8.75
N ILE A 71 -5.42 5.56 8.43
CA ILE A 71 -6.81 5.66 7.98
C ILE A 71 -7.74 4.97 8.96
N GLY A 72 -8.96 5.47 9.08
CA GLY A 72 -9.95 4.98 10.06
C GLY A 72 -10.63 3.67 9.67
N ALA A 73 -10.59 3.29 8.40
CA ALA A 73 -11.18 2.06 7.89
C ALA A 73 -10.34 1.51 6.73
N PRO A 74 -10.34 0.18 6.50
CA PRO A 74 -9.67 -0.40 5.35
C PRO A 74 -10.25 0.11 4.03
N GLU A 75 -9.39 0.25 3.03
CA GLU A 75 -9.77 0.52 1.64
C GLU A 75 -8.85 -0.24 0.68
N LYS A 76 -9.26 -0.43 -0.56
CA LYS A 76 -8.41 -1.03 -1.60
C LYS A 76 -7.10 -0.27 -1.71
N GLY A 77 -5.98 -0.98 -1.73
CA GLY A 77 -4.63 -0.40 -1.83
C GLY A 77 -4.05 0.11 -0.49
N CYS A 78 -4.76 0.02 0.64
CA CYS A 78 -4.17 0.32 1.93
C CYS A 78 -3.29 -0.84 2.44
N LEU A 79 -2.44 -0.54 3.42
CA LEU A 79 -1.66 -1.53 4.15
C LEU A 79 -2.28 -1.77 5.53
N LEU A 80 -2.52 -3.03 5.86
CA LEU A 80 -2.80 -3.45 7.24
C LEU A 80 -1.48 -3.89 7.86
N VAL A 81 -1.15 -3.30 9.00
CA VAL A 81 0.04 -3.64 9.77
C VAL A 81 -0.40 -4.32 11.06
N ALA A 82 0.19 -5.48 11.33
CA ALA A 82 -0.12 -6.25 12.52
C ALA A 82 0.21 -5.47 13.79
N ALA A 83 -0.72 -5.43 14.76
CA ALA A 83 -0.49 -4.85 16.08
C ALA A 83 0.29 -5.84 16.97
N ASP A 84 1.20 -5.34 17.79
CA ASP A 84 2.17 -6.16 18.54
C ASP A 84 1.57 -7.11 19.60
N HIS A 85 0.33 -6.89 20.03
CA HIS A 85 -0.17 -7.49 21.28
C HIS A 85 -1.44 -8.35 21.11
N GLU A 86 -1.93 -8.59 19.89
CA GLU A 86 -3.24 -9.25 19.72
C GLU A 86 -3.19 -10.63 19.06
N PHE A 87 -2.01 -11.25 18.90
CA PHE A 87 -1.91 -12.52 18.20
C PHE A 87 -2.11 -13.73 19.10
N ARG A 88 -3.17 -14.50 18.81
CA ARG A 88 -3.37 -15.84 19.36
C ARG A 88 -2.46 -16.83 18.63
N MET A 89 -2.08 -17.91 19.31
CA MET A 89 -1.17 -18.94 18.75
C MET A 89 -1.63 -19.54 17.41
N SER A 90 -2.93 -19.50 17.12
CA SER A 90 -3.51 -20.00 15.87
C SER A 90 -3.34 -19.06 14.66
N GLN A 91 -2.79 -17.86 14.86
CA GLN A 91 -2.64 -16.83 13.81
C GLN A 91 -1.18 -16.38 13.68
N GLN A 92 -0.22 -17.27 13.90
CA GLN A 92 1.21 -16.93 13.90
C GLN A 92 1.70 -16.32 12.58
N TYR A 93 1.10 -16.67 11.45
CA TYR A 93 1.46 -16.10 10.15
C TYR A 93 1.08 -14.63 10.01
N PHE A 94 0.16 -14.10 10.83
CA PHE A 94 -0.13 -12.67 10.89
C PHE A 94 0.80 -11.89 11.83
N HIS A 95 1.59 -12.56 12.66
CA HIS A 95 2.53 -11.88 13.55
C HIS A 95 3.48 -10.98 12.75
N GLN A 96 3.50 -9.67 13.05
CA GLN A 96 4.29 -8.68 12.32
C GLN A 96 4.04 -8.67 10.79
N ALA A 97 2.86 -9.10 10.34
CA ALA A 97 2.52 -9.09 8.93
C ALA A 97 2.25 -7.68 8.42
N VAL A 98 2.61 -7.45 7.16
CA VAL A 98 2.20 -6.30 6.37
C VAL A 98 1.38 -6.84 5.22
N ILE A 99 0.10 -6.46 5.17
CA ILE A 99 -0.86 -6.96 4.19
C ILE A 99 -1.29 -5.82 3.27
N LEU A 100 -1.13 -6.00 1.97
CA LEU A 100 -1.72 -5.10 0.97
C LEU A 100 -3.15 -5.54 0.71
N VAL A 101 -4.11 -4.64 0.91
CA VAL A 101 -5.53 -4.88 0.59
C VAL A 101 -5.73 -4.74 -0.91
N LEU A 102 -6.08 -5.83 -1.56
CA LEU A 102 -6.32 -5.91 -3.01
C LEU A 102 -7.75 -5.50 -3.35
N GLU A 103 -8.69 -5.93 -2.52
CA GLU A 103 -10.12 -5.61 -2.65
C GLU A 103 -10.75 -5.42 -1.26
N HIS A 104 -11.71 -4.52 -1.18
CA HIS A 104 -12.47 -4.24 0.04
C HIS A 104 -13.93 -3.96 -0.32
N HIS A 105 -14.84 -4.76 0.24
CA HIS A 105 -16.30 -4.67 0.05
C HIS A 105 -17.01 -4.87 1.37
N GLU A 106 -18.32 -4.59 1.41
CA GLU A 106 -19.17 -4.85 2.59
C GLU A 106 -19.16 -6.33 3.03
N GLN A 107 -18.91 -7.25 2.10
CA GLN A 107 -18.88 -8.69 2.35
C GLN A 107 -17.53 -9.21 2.85
N GLY A 108 -16.48 -8.38 2.81
CA GLY A 108 -15.14 -8.74 3.25
C GLY A 108 -14.02 -8.06 2.48
N SER A 109 -12.81 -8.40 2.84
CA SER A 109 -11.58 -7.89 2.21
C SER A 109 -10.71 -9.04 1.75
N MET A 110 -10.05 -8.85 0.63
CA MET A 110 -8.99 -9.72 0.15
C MET A 110 -7.66 -8.96 0.15
N GLY A 111 -6.60 -9.62 0.58
CA GLY A 111 -5.26 -9.02 0.63
C GLY A 111 -4.17 -10.06 0.55
N VAL A 112 -2.94 -9.60 0.36
CA VAL A 112 -1.75 -10.45 0.33
C VAL A 112 -0.72 -9.97 1.35
N ILE A 113 -0.08 -10.93 2.02
CA ILE A 113 1.03 -10.65 2.93
C ILE A 113 2.27 -10.35 2.09
N LEU A 114 2.92 -9.21 2.36
CA LEU A 114 4.07 -8.74 1.57
C LEU A 114 5.42 -9.16 2.16
N ASN A 115 5.50 -9.38 3.44
CA ASN A 115 6.77 -9.52 4.19
C ASN A 115 7.03 -10.93 4.72
N ARG A 116 6.63 -11.95 3.97
CA ARG A 116 6.93 -13.37 4.29
C ARG A 116 7.70 -14.02 3.14
N PRO A 117 9.01 -13.78 3.02
CA PRO A 117 9.82 -14.46 2.02
C PRO A 117 9.85 -15.97 2.31
N THR A 118 9.81 -16.77 1.25
CA THR A 118 10.03 -18.21 1.32
C THR A 118 11.46 -18.53 0.89
N GLN A 119 11.85 -19.78 1.01
CA GLN A 119 13.13 -20.28 0.47
C GLN A 119 13.04 -20.67 -1.02
N TYR A 120 11.87 -20.50 -1.64
CA TYR A 120 11.59 -20.90 -3.01
C TYR A 120 11.60 -19.72 -3.95
N ASP A 121 11.85 -20.00 -5.22
CA ASP A 121 11.67 -19.09 -6.32
C ASP A 121 10.57 -19.60 -7.29
N MET A 122 10.23 -18.78 -8.27
CA MET A 122 9.19 -19.12 -9.24
C MET A 122 9.55 -20.34 -10.08
N GLY A 123 10.82 -20.52 -10.43
CA GLY A 123 11.30 -21.67 -11.19
C GLY A 123 11.13 -23.00 -10.45
N TYR A 124 11.26 -22.98 -9.13
CA TYR A 124 11.00 -24.17 -8.30
C TYR A 124 9.53 -24.59 -8.34
N VAL A 125 8.60 -23.63 -8.33
CA VAL A 125 7.15 -23.91 -8.29
C VAL A 125 6.59 -24.21 -9.67
N SER A 126 7.03 -23.48 -10.71
CA SER A 126 6.59 -23.71 -12.10
C SER A 126 7.26 -24.91 -12.77
N GLY A 127 8.41 -25.34 -12.26
CA GLY A 127 9.27 -26.32 -12.91
C GLY A 127 10.07 -25.77 -14.10
N GLU A 128 9.97 -24.49 -14.38
CA GLU A 128 10.67 -23.79 -15.47
C GLU A 128 11.94 -23.10 -14.93
N VAL A 129 13.06 -23.81 -14.96
CA VAL A 129 14.34 -23.32 -14.38
C VAL A 129 14.91 -22.12 -15.16
N ASP A 130 14.61 -22.00 -16.45
CA ASP A 130 15.14 -20.98 -17.36
C ASP A 130 14.09 -19.96 -17.83
N GLY A 131 12.89 -19.96 -17.24
CA GLY A 131 11.85 -18.99 -17.57
C GLY A 131 12.22 -17.55 -17.13
N PRO A 132 11.60 -16.53 -17.73
CA PRO A 132 11.94 -15.13 -17.47
C PRO A 132 11.73 -14.73 -15.99
N PHE A 133 10.85 -15.43 -15.29
CA PHE A 133 10.55 -15.20 -13.87
C PHE A 133 11.14 -16.25 -12.93
N ALA A 134 11.89 -17.24 -13.45
CA ALA A 134 12.37 -18.37 -12.67
C ALA A 134 13.13 -17.99 -11.40
N LYS A 135 13.89 -16.90 -11.43
CA LYS A 135 14.68 -16.40 -10.29
C LYS A 135 13.92 -15.43 -9.38
N ASN A 136 12.64 -15.17 -9.64
CA ASN A 136 11.85 -14.30 -8.78
C ASN A 136 11.54 -15.01 -7.47
N ALA A 137 11.90 -14.37 -6.36
CA ALA A 137 11.63 -14.89 -5.03
C ALA A 137 10.12 -14.99 -4.79
N LEU A 138 9.70 -16.10 -4.19
CA LEU A 138 8.32 -16.30 -3.75
C LEU A 138 8.12 -15.86 -2.32
N TYR A 139 6.98 -15.26 -2.08
CA TYR A 139 6.51 -14.85 -0.78
C TYR A 139 5.24 -15.62 -0.42
N PHE A 140 5.08 -15.95 0.86
CA PHE A 140 3.82 -16.48 1.35
C PHE A 140 2.78 -15.36 1.43
N GLY A 141 1.82 -15.38 0.55
CA GLY A 141 0.80 -14.34 0.42
C GLY A 141 -0.39 -14.49 1.36
N GLY A 142 -0.57 -15.67 1.96
CA GLY A 142 -1.70 -16.01 2.85
C GLY A 142 -2.07 -17.48 2.77
N ASP A 143 -3.09 -17.87 3.50
CA ASP A 143 -3.59 -19.25 3.62
C ASP A 143 -4.87 -19.51 2.79
N VAL A 144 -5.35 -18.50 2.08
CA VAL A 144 -6.53 -18.60 1.20
C VAL A 144 -6.07 -18.66 -0.26
N GLY A 145 -6.62 -19.61 -1.02
CA GLY A 145 -6.27 -19.80 -2.43
C GLY A 145 -5.02 -20.66 -2.65
N ASP A 146 -4.90 -21.75 -1.89
CA ASP A 146 -3.80 -22.71 -2.00
C ASP A 146 -3.46 -23.07 -3.46
N GLY A 147 -2.17 -22.97 -3.78
CA GLY A 147 -1.65 -23.30 -5.11
C GLY A 147 -1.79 -22.19 -6.15
N THR A 148 -2.29 -21.01 -5.79
CA THR A 148 -2.33 -19.85 -6.68
C THR A 148 -1.12 -18.96 -6.48
N VAL A 149 -0.53 -18.46 -7.59
CA VAL A 149 0.55 -17.48 -7.56
C VAL A 149 0.00 -16.17 -8.11
N SER A 150 0.23 -15.09 -7.38
CA SER A 150 -0.15 -13.73 -7.79
C SER A 150 1.09 -12.88 -8.04
N PHE A 151 1.06 -12.08 -9.09
CA PHE A 151 2.16 -11.17 -9.43
C PHE A 151 1.77 -9.74 -9.08
N LEU A 152 2.62 -9.09 -8.27
CA LEU A 152 2.56 -7.64 -8.04
C LEU A 152 3.71 -6.97 -8.79
N HIS A 153 3.41 -5.92 -9.55
CA HIS A 153 4.41 -5.21 -10.35
C HIS A 153 4.05 -3.73 -10.53
N GLY A 154 5.02 -2.94 -10.99
CA GLY A 154 4.86 -1.49 -11.23
C GLY A 154 4.66 -1.12 -12.71
N ARG A 155 4.21 -2.03 -13.57
CA ARG A 155 4.08 -1.82 -15.02
C ARG A 155 2.61 -1.71 -15.43
N GLU A 156 2.22 -0.58 -15.97
CA GLU A 156 0.86 -0.33 -16.46
C GLU A 156 0.56 -0.97 -17.83
N ASP A 157 1.63 -1.28 -18.60
CA ASP A 157 1.53 -1.79 -19.96
C ASP A 157 1.26 -3.31 -20.05
N VAL A 158 1.22 -4.01 -18.92
CA VAL A 158 0.99 -5.46 -18.86
C VAL A 158 -0.50 -5.76 -18.99
N LYS A 159 -0.87 -6.45 -20.09
CA LYS A 159 -2.26 -6.85 -20.34
C LYS A 159 -2.75 -7.86 -19.31
N GLY A 160 -4.02 -7.72 -18.89
CA GLY A 160 -4.62 -8.61 -17.88
C GLY A 160 -4.22 -8.31 -16.46
N SER A 161 -3.44 -7.27 -16.21
CA SER A 161 -3.21 -6.75 -14.87
C SER A 161 -4.31 -5.77 -14.45
N VAL A 162 -4.54 -5.68 -13.14
CA VAL A 162 -5.51 -4.77 -12.52
C VAL A 162 -4.77 -3.85 -11.57
N GLU A 163 -4.98 -2.54 -11.69
CA GLU A 163 -4.40 -1.58 -10.76
C GLU A 163 -5.02 -1.73 -9.36
N VAL A 164 -4.18 -1.90 -8.36
CA VAL A 164 -4.55 -1.98 -6.94
C VAL A 164 -4.48 -0.60 -6.30
N LEU A 165 -3.39 0.10 -6.54
CA LEU A 165 -3.16 1.51 -6.18
C LEU A 165 -2.26 2.12 -7.24
N PRO A 166 -2.14 3.47 -7.34
CA PRO A 166 -1.34 4.12 -8.36
C PRO A 166 0.07 3.54 -8.48
N GLY A 167 0.38 3.00 -9.65
CA GLY A 167 1.68 2.39 -9.94
C GLY A 167 1.91 0.99 -9.38
N VAL A 168 0.89 0.33 -8.80
CA VAL A 168 0.96 -1.08 -8.36
C VAL A 168 -0.17 -1.89 -8.98
N TYR A 169 0.20 -2.90 -9.72
CA TYR A 169 -0.68 -3.76 -10.50
C TYR A 169 -0.60 -5.20 -10.04
N LEU A 170 -1.71 -5.92 -10.16
CA LEU A 170 -1.85 -7.34 -9.82
C LEU A 170 -2.19 -8.13 -11.08
N GLY A 171 -1.52 -9.26 -11.30
CA GLY A 171 -1.83 -10.21 -12.39
C GLY A 171 -1.00 -9.99 -13.64
N GLY A 172 -1.54 -10.38 -14.81
CA GLY A 172 -0.92 -10.18 -16.11
C GLY A 172 0.24 -11.12 -16.44
N TYR A 173 0.43 -12.23 -15.72
CA TYR A 173 1.53 -13.19 -15.95
C TYR A 173 1.62 -13.69 -17.40
N ASP A 174 0.49 -14.04 -18.01
CA ASP A 174 0.45 -14.59 -19.37
C ASP A 174 0.83 -13.57 -20.46
N SER A 175 1.03 -12.33 -20.10
CA SER A 175 1.27 -11.20 -21.02
C SER A 175 2.58 -10.47 -20.73
N ALA A 176 3.31 -10.89 -19.70
CA ALA A 176 4.52 -10.20 -19.20
C ALA A 176 5.82 -10.67 -19.86
#